data_a39684e441c4a391679a0db6a8f3cf1b
#
_entry.id   a39684e441c4a391679a0db6a8f3cf1b
#
_cell.length_a   1.000
_cell.length_b   1.000
_cell.length_c   1.000
_cell.angle_alpha   90.00
_cell.angle_beta   90.00
_cell.angle_gamma   90.00
#
_symmetry.space_group_name_H-M   'P 1'
#
loop_
_entity.id
_entity.type
_entity.pdbx_description
1 polymer ?
#
loop_
_entity_poly.entity_id
_entity_poly.type
_entity_poly.pdbx_seq_one_letter_code
_entity_poly.pdbx_strand_id
1 'polypeptide(L)'
;MSEGSRPGEGPASDCETLLGTLPGATAVERRTDGLWMAAPALDVLAMAETMHHLGARLSAMTGVALGNGEMAIIYHYCLGCLTVNLKAETRDRMIFSIAPITQAADWSEREISDLYGVRFTGHPDPRRLIRPPSLSPGFFRGPGQGSGRDETQAAIPSDPTGV
;
A
#
# COMPACT_ATOMS: atom_id res chain seq x y z
N MET A 1 -20.19 24.26 -36.13
CA MET A 1 -19.27 23.16 -36.43
C MET A 1 -18.90 22.53 -35.10
N SER A 2 -19.55 21.41 -34.81
CA SER A 2 -19.41 20.71 -33.50
C SER A 2 -18.34 19.63 -33.71
N GLU A 3 -17.16 19.79 -33.11
CA GLU A 3 -16.14 18.76 -33.09
C GLU A 3 -16.65 17.58 -32.28
N GLY A 4 -16.92 16.49 -32.98
CA GLY A 4 -17.30 15.24 -32.36
C GLY A 4 -16.13 14.64 -31.54
N SER A 5 -16.32 14.54 -30.22
CA SER A 5 -15.46 13.72 -29.36
C SER A 5 -15.35 12.30 -29.92
N ARG A 6 -14.12 11.83 -30.13
CA ARG A 6 -13.85 10.47 -30.61
C ARG A 6 -14.36 9.46 -29.56
N PRO A 7 -15.05 8.38 -29.94
CA PRO A 7 -15.48 7.33 -29.03
C PRO A 7 -14.25 6.53 -28.60
N GLY A 8 -13.78 6.75 -27.36
CA GLY A 8 -12.66 6.02 -26.75
C GLY A 8 -11.89 6.78 -25.66
N GLU A 9 -12.08 8.10 -25.57
CA GLU A 9 -11.42 8.95 -24.59
C GLU A 9 -12.32 9.16 -23.37
N GLY A 10 -12.39 8.15 -22.50
CA GLY A 10 -13.02 8.26 -21.18
C GLY A 10 -11.95 8.29 -20.09
N PRO A 11 -12.32 8.63 -18.83
CA PRO A 11 -11.40 8.72 -17.70
C PRO A 11 -10.55 7.46 -17.48
N ALA A 12 -10.96 6.32 -18.00
CA ALA A 12 -10.22 5.08 -17.98
C ALA A 12 -8.97 5.10 -18.88
N SER A 13 -9.08 5.67 -20.08
CA SER A 13 -7.97 5.78 -21.05
C SER A 13 -6.89 6.72 -20.53
N ASP A 14 -7.29 7.84 -19.95
CA ASP A 14 -6.37 8.80 -19.34
C ASP A 14 -5.67 8.19 -18.14
N CYS A 15 -6.39 7.43 -17.29
CA CYS A 15 -5.83 6.72 -16.15
C CYS A 15 -4.82 5.66 -16.61
N GLU A 16 -5.12 4.84 -17.61
CA GLU A 16 -4.19 3.85 -18.17
C GLU A 16 -2.89 4.49 -18.67
N THR A 17 -3.02 5.59 -19.39
CA THR A 17 -1.87 6.34 -19.93
C THR A 17 -0.99 6.87 -18.78
N LEU A 18 -1.58 7.50 -17.77
CA LEU A 18 -0.86 8.04 -16.62
C LEU A 18 -0.22 6.93 -15.78
N LEU A 19 -0.91 5.83 -15.54
CA LEU A 19 -0.34 4.67 -14.84
C LEU A 19 0.88 4.11 -15.56
N GLY A 20 0.86 4.07 -16.89
CA GLY A 20 1.99 3.61 -17.71
C GLY A 20 3.23 4.51 -17.61
N THR A 21 3.10 5.76 -17.14
CA THR A 21 4.22 6.69 -16.97
C THR A 21 4.87 6.61 -15.59
N LEU A 22 4.29 5.88 -14.64
CA LEU A 22 4.83 5.77 -13.28
C LEU A 22 6.20 5.08 -13.27
N PRO A 23 7.16 5.56 -12.45
CA PRO A 23 8.44 4.89 -12.28
C PRO A 23 8.26 3.45 -11.77
N GLY A 24 8.80 2.50 -12.52
CA GLY A 24 8.65 1.07 -12.24
C GLY A 24 7.35 0.46 -12.76
N ALA A 25 6.53 1.21 -13.50
CA ALA A 25 5.31 0.71 -14.09
C ALA A 25 5.57 -0.45 -15.07
N THR A 26 4.63 -1.38 -15.10
CA THR A 26 4.52 -2.43 -16.11
C THR A 26 3.28 -2.19 -16.98
N ALA A 27 2.94 -3.16 -17.81
CA ALA A 27 1.73 -3.08 -18.60
C ALA A 27 0.48 -3.01 -17.68
N VAL A 28 -0.45 -2.12 -18.03
CA VAL A 28 -1.76 -2.04 -17.42
C VAL A 28 -2.69 -3.03 -18.11
N GLU A 29 -3.34 -3.88 -17.34
CA GLU A 29 -4.31 -4.85 -17.82
C GLU A 29 -5.73 -4.40 -17.47
N ARG A 30 -6.62 -4.40 -18.45
CA ARG A 30 -8.04 -4.22 -18.22
C ARG A 30 -8.69 -5.58 -17.92
N ARG A 31 -9.26 -5.72 -16.73
CA ARG A 31 -10.02 -6.90 -16.31
C ARG A 31 -11.49 -6.56 -16.07
N THR A 32 -12.31 -7.56 -15.82
CA THR A 32 -13.75 -7.37 -15.52
C THR A 32 -14.01 -6.58 -14.23
N ASP A 33 -13.07 -6.61 -13.29
CA ASP A 33 -13.11 -5.96 -11.97
C ASP A 33 -12.33 -4.63 -11.92
N GLY A 34 -11.80 -4.16 -13.06
CA GLY A 34 -11.10 -2.88 -13.17
C GLY A 34 -9.76 -2.95 -13.90
N LEU A 35 -8.96 -1.91 -13.71
CA LEU A 35 -7.59 -1.85 -14.19
C LEU A 35 -6.64 -2.51 -13.20
N TRP A 36 -5.68 -3.27 -13.71
CA TRP A 36 -4.65 -3.92 -12.93
C TRP A 36 -3.26 -3.57 -13.43
N MET A 37 -2.36 -3.25 -12.52
CA MET A 37 -0.93 -3.13 -12.80
C MET A 37 -0.14 -3.82 -11.71
N ALA A 38 0.70 -4.78 -12.10
CA ALA A 38 1.65 -5.45 -11.21
C ALA A 38 3.05 -4.91 -11.51
N ALA A 39 3.58 -4.09 -10.64
CA ALA A 39 4.88 -3.45 -10.80
C ALA A 39 5.76 -3.71 -9.57
N PRO A 40 6.60 -4.75 -9.59
CA PRO A 40 7.41 -5.12 -8.43
C PRO A 40 8.28 -3.99 -7.87
N ALA A 41 8.75 -3.09 -8.74
CA ALA A 41 9.58 -1.94 -8.37
C ALA A 41 8.83 -0.60 -8.47
N LEU A 42 7.51 -0.60 -8.27
CA LEU A 42 6.68 0.60 -8.34
C LEU A 42 7.13 1.64 -7.32
N ASP A 43 7.32 2.88 -7.76
CA ASP A 43 7.41 4.02 -6.86
C ASP A 43 6.02 4.33 -6.28
N VAL A 44 5.81 3.86 -5.05
CA VAL A 44 4.49 3.97 -4.40
C VAL A 44 4.16 5.41 -3.99
N LEU A 45 5.16 6.27 -3.80
CA LEU A 45 4.92 7.69 -3.51
C LEU A 45 4.46 8.41 -4.76
N ALA A 46 5.17 8.26 -5.89
CA ALA A 46 4.74 8.82 -7.18
C ALA A 46 3.37 8.30 -7.61
N MET A 47 3.10 7.01 -7.35
CA MET A 47 1.78 6.41 -7.57
C MET A 47 0.70 7.11 -6.72
N ALA A 48 0.93 7.26 -5.41
CA ALA A 48 -0.06 7.85 -4.51
C ALA A 48 -0.34 9.32 -4.86
N GLU A 49 0.70 10.09 -5.21
CA GLU A 49 0.56 11.47 -5.71
C GLU A 49 -0.27 11.52 -7.00
N THR A 50 0.02 10.65 -7.95
CA THR A 50 -0.73 10.57 -9.21
C THR A 50 -2.20 10.25 -8.96
N MET A 51 -2.48 9.25 -8.13
CA MET A 51 -3.86 8.88 -7.80
C MET A 51 -4.59 10.01 -7.04
N HIS A 52 -3.89 10.72 -6.16
CA HIS A 52 -4.43 11.88 -5.47
C HIS A 52 -4.78 13.02 -6.43
N HIS A 53 -3.88 13.35 -7.37
CA HIS A 53 -4.15 14.38 -8.40
C HIS A 53 -5.31 14.02 -9.32
N LEU A 54 -5.50 12.75 -9.62
CA LEU A 54 -6.67 12.26 -10.38
C LEU A 54 -7.97 12.30 -9.58
N GLY A 55 -7.94 12.64 -8.29
CA GLY A 55 -9.10 12.60 -7.42
C GLY A 55 -9.56 11.16 -7.10
N ALA A 56 -8.69 10.17 -7.28
CA ALA A 56 -8.97 8.79 -6.92
C ALA A 56 -8.94 8.60 -5.41
N ARG A 57 -9.88 7.82 -4.90
CA ARG A 57 -10.01 7.51 -3.48
C ARG A 57 -9.43 6.12 -3.19
N LEU A 58 -8.48 6.03 -2.28
CA LEU A 58 -8.03 4.74 -1.75
C LEU A 58 -9.19 4.07 -1.00
N SER A 59 -9.59 2.89 -1.43
CA SER A 59 -10.71 2.14 -0.84
C SER A 59 -10.25 1.04 0.10
N ALA A 60 -9.13 0.40 -0.21
CA ALA A 60 -8.54 -0.67 0.61
C ALA A 60 -7.08 -0.89 0.26
N MET A 61 -6.37 -1.59 1.14
CA MET A 61 -5.05 -2.17 0.87
C MET A 61 -5.07 -3.65 1.24
N THR A 62 -4.40 -4.48 0.44
CA THR A 62 -4.31 -5.93 0.68
C THR A 62 -2.85 -6.36 0.71
N GLY A 63 -2.44 -6.98 1.82
CA GLY A 63 -1.15 -7.65 1.92
C GLY A 63 -1.21 -9.08 1.39
N VAL A 64 -0.31 -9.45 0.49
CA VAL A 64 -0.21 -10.79 -0.09
C VAL A 64 1.18 -11.36 0.14
N ALA A 65 1.27 -12.51 0.82
CA ALA A 65 2.55 -13.19 1.01
C ALA A 65 3.05 -13.80 -0.32
N LEU A 66 4.32 -13.55 -0.63
CA LEU A 66 5.01 -14.17 -1.76
C LEU A 66 5.80 -15.38 -1.30
N GLY A 67 5.98 -16.37 -2.17
CA GLY A 67 6.64 -17.62 -1.83
C GLY A 67 8.12 -17.50 -1.45
N ASN A 68 8.75 -16.36 -1.75
CA ASN A 68 10.15 -16.04 -1.41
C ASN A 68 10.33 -15.34 -0.05
N GLY A 69 9.26 -15.22 0.72
CA GLY A 69 9.30 -14.53 2.02
C GLY A 69 9.03 -13.03 1.96
N GLU A 70 8.96 -12.45 0.78
CA GLU A 70 8.55 -11.08 0.55
C GLU A 70 7.03 -10.93 0.58
N MET A 71 6.58 -9.69 0.57
CA MET A 71 5.17 -9.33 0.51
C MET A 71 4.89 -8.51 -0.74
N ALA A 72 3.70 -8.65 -1.27
CA ALA A 72 3.13 -7.67 -2.18
C ALA A 72 2.03 -6.89 -1.47
N ILE A 73 1.96 -5.60 -1.77
CA ILE A 73 0.88 -4.72 -1.32
C ILE A 73 0.05 -4.35 -2.55
N ILE A 74 -1.24 -4.59 -2.46
CA ILE A 74 -2.19 -4.17 -3.50
C ILE A 74 -2.95 -2.96 -2.98
N TYR A 75 -2.85 -1.86 -3.69
CA TYR A 75 -3.56 -0.62 -3.44
C TYR A 75 -4.81 -0.59 -4.32
N HIS A 76 -5.98 -0.56 -3.71
CA HIS A 76 -7.27 -0.52 -4.40
C HIS A 76 -7.80 0.91 -4.40
N TYR A 77 -7.83 1.53 -5.57
CA TYR A 77 -8.37 2.87 -5.75
C TYR A 77 -9.69 2.86 -6.50
N CYS A 78 -10.57 3.81 -6.17
CA CYS A 78 -11.78 4.12 -6.91
C CYS A 78 -11.63 5.48 -7.59
N LEU A 79 -11.75 5.53 -8.90
CA LEU A 79 -11.80 6.73 -9.71
C LEU A 79 -13.15 6.80 -10.43
N GLY A 80 -14.11 7.51 -9.85
CA GLY A 80 -15.50 7.44 -10.29
C GLY A 80 -16.06 6.02 -10.16
N CYS A 81 -16.47 5.44 -11.28
CA CYS A 81 -16.94 4.05 -11.36
C CYS A 81 -15.82 3.04 -11.72
N LEU A 82 -14.59 3.50 -11.90
CA LEU A 82 -13.45 2.66 -12.25
C LEU A 82 -12.71 2.22 -11.00
N THR A 83 -12.44 0.92 -10.87
CA THR A 83 -11.51 0.37 -9.88
C THR A 83 -10.12 0.26 -10.50
N VAL A 84 -9.09 0.69 -9.76
CA VAL A 84 -7.69 0.61 -10.15
C VAL A 84 -6.94 -0.15 -9.08
N ASN A 85 -6.31 -1.25 -9.45
CA ASN A 85 -5.59 -2.15 -8.56
C ASN A 85 -4.09 -2.11 -8.90
N LEU A 86 -3.28 -1.64 -7.97
CA LEU A 86 -1.85 -1.41 -8.17
C LEU A 86 -1.07 -2.28 -7.19
N LYS A 87 -0.36 -3.27 -7.72
CA LYS A 87 0.42 -4.23 -6.94
C LYS A 87 1.89 -3.84 -6.96
N ALA A 88 2.44 -3.52 -5.79
CA ALA A 88 3.88 -3.32 -5.56
C ALA A 88 4.44 -4.43 -4.66
N GLU A 89 5.72 -4.75 -4.80
CA GLU A 89 6.40 -5.72 -3.95
C GLU A 89 7.29 -5.00 -2.93
N THR A 90 7.39 -5.57 -1.73
CA THR A 90 8.30 -5.08 -0.71
C THR A 90 9.73 -5.52 -1.04
N ARG A 91 10.71 -4.79 -0.50
CA ARG A 91 12.10 -5.24 -0.44
C ARG A 91 12.49 -5.34 1.03
N ASP A 92 13.02 -6.49 1.42
CA ASP A 92 13.33 -6.76 2.84
C ASP A 92 12.14 -6.45 3.77
N ARG A 93 10.91 -6.69 3.28
CA ARG A 93 9.64 -6.36 3.94
C ARG A 93 9.49 -4.88 4.26
N MET A 94 10.12 -4.02 3.49
CA MET A 94 10.01 -2.57 3.60
C MET A 94 9.39 -1.98 2.34
N ILE A 95 8.56 -0.96 2.54
CA ILE A 95 7.96 -0.15 1.49
C ILE A 95 7.69 1.26 2.06
N PHE A 96 7.67 2.28 1.23
CA PHE A 96 7.32 3.62 1.70
C PHE A 96 5.84 3.71 2.06
N SER A 97 5.56 4.46 3.14
CA SER A 97 4.20 4.80 3.55
C SER A 97 3.60 5.83 2.61
N ILE A 98 2.36 5.61 2.20
CA ILE A 98 1.56 6.60 1.49
C ILE A 98 0.60 7.36 2.41
N ALA A 99 0.57 7.06 3.71
CA ALA A 99 -0.30 7.72 4.67
C ALA A 99 -0.13 9.25 4.72
N PRO A 100 1.09 9.83 4.54
CA PRO A 100 1.25 11.28 4.45
C PRO A 100 0.53 11.95 3.27
N ILE A 101 0.31 11.20 2.18
CA ILE A 101 -0.39 11.67 0.97
C ILE A 101 -1.88 11.32 1.06
N THR A 102 -2.19 10.12 1.52
CA THR A 102 -3.54 9.56 1.58
C THR A 102 -3.82 9.04 2.98
N GLN A 103 -4.46 9.86 3.82
CA GLN A 103 -4.76 9.50 5.22
C GLN A 103 -5.56 8.18 5.35
N ALA A 104 -6.33 7.81 4.35
CA ALA A 104 -7.05 6.53 4.32
C ALA A 104 -6.12 5.30 4.39
N ALA A 105 -4.83 5.46 4.09
CA ALA A 105 -3.84 4.39 4.20
C ALA A 105 -3.38 4.12 5.64
N ASP A 106 -3.50 5.08 6.57
CA ASP A 106 -2.94 5.01 7.93
C ASP A 106 -3.26 3.68 8.63
N TRP A 107 -4.53 3.35 8.73
CA TRP A 107 -4.97 2.14 9.44
C TRP A 107 -4.60 0.86 8.68
N SER A 108 -4.74 0.86 7.36
CA SER A 108 -4.42 -0.30 6.53
C SER A 108 -2.93 -0.64 6.57
N GLU A 109 -2.06 0.36 6.53
CA GLU A 109 -0.61 0.15 6.66
C GLU A 109 -0.24 -0.42 8.04
N ARG A 110 -0.83 0.10 9.10
CA ARG A 110 -0.62 -0.40 10.47
C ARG A 110 -1.15 -1.81 10.65
N GLU A 111 -2.32 -2.13 10.10
CA GLU A 111 -2.88 -3.47 10.09
C GLU A 111 -1.95 -4.45 9.37
N ILE A 112 -1.51 -4.13 8.16
CA ILE A 112 -0.59 -4.95 7.38
C ILE A 112 0.75 -5.11 8.12
N SER A 113 1.23 -4.05 8.78
CA SER A 113 2.43 -4.11 9.62
C SER A 113 2.26 -5.09 10.77
N ASP A 114 1.16 -5.02 11.50
CA ASP A 114 0.87 -5.92 12.62
C ASP A 114 0.74 -7.39 12.15
N LEU A 115 -0.03 -7.63 11.09
CA LEU A 115 -0.37 -8.98 10.63
C LEU A 115 0.80 -9.66 9.90
N TYR A 116 1.50 -8.93 9.05
CA TYR A 116 2.51 -9.50 8.13
C TYR A 116 3.93 -9.03 8.42
N GLY A 117 4.13 -8.07 9.33
CA GLY A 117 5.42 -7.52 9.69
C GLY A 117 6.10 -6.74 8.57
N VAL A 118 5.33 -6.09 7.74
CA VAL A 118 5.82 -5.11 6.77
C VAL A 118 6.13 -3.81 7.48
N ARG A 119 7.27 -3.20 7.17
CA ARG A 119 7.64 -1.87 7.67
C ARG A 119 7.27 -0.82 6.62
N PHE A 120 6.39 0.08 6.98
CA PHE A 120 6.05 1.24 6.15
C PHE A 120 6.94 2.43 6.55
N THR A 121 7.96 2.69 5.73
CA THR A 121 8.93 3.77 5.99
C THR A 121 8.28 5.15 5.83
N GLY A 122 8.44 6.01 6.83
CA GLY A 122 7.84 7.35 6.81
C GLY A 122 6.38 7.41 7.26
N HIS A 123 5.85 6.33 7.83
CA HIS A 123 4.50 6.34 8.42
C HIS A 123 4.43 7.34 9.58
N PRO A 124 3.41 8.24 9.62
CA PRO A 124 3.29 9.28 10.66
C PRO A 124 3.02 8.73 12.06
N ASP A 125 2.35 7.58 12.18
CA ASP A 125 2.06 6.91 13.44
C ASP A 125 2.30 5.39 13.33
N PRO A 126 3.53 4.90 13.51
CA PRO A 126 3.87 3.49 13.34
C PRO A 126 3.47 2.60 14.53
N ARG A 127 2.67 3.11 15.47
CA ARG A 127 2.21 2.31 16.62
C ARG A 127 1.33 1.16 16.15
N ARG A 128 1.44 0.02 16.84
CA ARG A 128 0.56 -1.13 16.59
C ARG A 128 -0.91 -0.73 16.67
N LEU A 129 -1.73 -1.35 15.84
CA LEU A 129 -3.16 -1.06 15.74
C LEU A 129 -4.01 -2.13 16.42
N ILE A 130 -3.86 -3.38 16.00
CA ILE A 130 -4.72 -4.49 16.42
C ILE A 130 -3.97 -5.58 17.18
N ARG A 131 -2.66 -5.64 17.05
CA ARG A 131 -1.84 -6.71 17.60
C ARG A 131 -1.72 -6.60 19.14
N PRO A 132 -2.03 -7.66 19.91
CA PRO A 132 -1.76 -7.68 21.35
C PRO A 132 -0.27 -7.49 21.65
N PRO A 133 0.08 -6.90 22.82
CA PRO A 133 1.49 -6.72 23.23
C PRO A 133 2.29 -8.03 23.28
N SER A 134 1.62 -9.14 23.57
CA SER A 134 2.23 -10.46 23.70
C SER A 134 2.60 -11.14 22.38
N LEU A 135 2.12 -10.62 21.24
CA LEU A 135 2.41 -11.17 19.92
C LEU A 135 3.44 -10.32 19.19
N SER A 136 4.39 -10.98 18.53
CA SER A 136 5.33 -10.33 17.62
C SER A 136 4.65 -9.92 16.31
N PRO A 137 5.11 -8.86 15.62
CA PRO A 137 4.56 -8.49 14.31
C PRO A 137 4.76 -9.62 13.30
N GLY A 138 3.80 -9.75 12.39
CA GLY A 138 3.87 -10.74 11.32
C GLY A 138 3.49 -12.16 11.74
N PHE A 139 2.57 -12.32 12.66
CA PHE A 139 2.12 -13.65 13.12
C PHE A 139 1.35 -14.44 12.05
N PHE A 140 0.89 -13.83 10.96
CA PHE A 140 0.37 -14.53 9.78
C PHE A 140 1.46 -14.97 8.80
N ARG A 141 2.73 -14.83 9.15
CA ARG A 141 3.81 -15.47 8.40
C ARG A 141 3.68 -16.98 8.57
N GLY A 142 3.74 -17.73 7.48
CA GLY A 142 3.73 -19.19 7.56
C GLY A 142 4.86 -19.75 8.44
N PRO A 143 4.75 -20.98 8.94
CA PRO A 143 5.75 -21.62 9.77
C PRO A 143 7.10 -21.68 9.01
N GLY A 144 8.16 -21.16 9.62
CA GLY A 144 9.53 -21.18 9.09
C GLY A 144 10.17 -19.82 8.80
N GLN A 145 9.44 -18.71 8.88
CA GLN A 145 10.02 -17.39 8.74
C GLN A 145 10.21 -16.76 10.12
N GLY A 146 11.44 -16.86 10.63
CA GLY A 146 11.81 -16.52 12.00
C GLY A 146 11.33 -15.16 12.48
N SER A 147 10.79 -15.16 13.67
CA SER A 147 10.63 -13.99 14.51
C SER A 147 12.00 -13.42 14.84
N GLY A 148 12.48 -12.47 14.04
CA GLY A 148 13.55 -11.59 14.48
C GLY A 148 13.06 -10.91 15.75
N ARG A 149 13.85 -10.98 16.83
CA ARG A 149 13.56 -10.27 18.07
C ARG A 149 13.35 -8.81 17.75
N ASP A 150 12.24 -8.27 18.20
CA ASP A 150 11.93 -6.84 18.15
C ASP A 150 12.90 -6.12 19.09
N GLU A 151 14.04 -5.66 18.56
CA GLU A 151 15.00 -4.86 19.32
C GLU A 151 14.56 -3.39 19.49
N THR A 152 13.33 -3.05 19.15
CA THR A 152 12.80 -1.68 19.25
C THR A 152 11.84 -1.51 20.42
N GLN A 153 11.99 -2.30 21.49
CA GLN A 153 11.44 -1.93 22.79
C GLN A 153 12.44 -1.08 23.56
N ALA A 154 12.74 0.10 23.02
CA ALA A 154 13.34 1.17 23.81
C ALA A 154 12.35 1.53 24.92
N ALA A 155 12.80 1.35 26.14
CA ALA A 155 12.11 1.54 27.40
C ALA A 155 11.22 2.79 27.39
N ILE A 156 9.94 2.60 27.65
CA ILE A 156 9.09 3.66 28.19
C ILE A 156 9.64 3.90 29.60
N PRO A 157 10.17 5.09 29.92
CA PRO A 157 10.56 5.39 31.30
C PRO A 157 9.31 5.33 32.15
N SER A 158 9.33 4.46 33.17
CA SER A 158 8.34 4.44 34.23
C SER A 158 8.34 5.79 34.92
N ASP A 159 7.22 6.48 34.86
CA ASP A 159 6.97 7.71 35.59
C ASP A 159 7.08 7.44 37.12
N PRO A 160 7.99 8.08 37.87
CA PRO A 160 8.14 7.85 39.27
C PRO A 160 7.39 8.91 40.11
N THR A 161 6.11 9.11 39.84
CA THR A 161 5.28 9.93 40.76
C THR A 161 4.06 9.15 41.22
N GLY A 162 4.34 8.25 42.16
CA GLY A 162 3.35 7.86 43.14
C GLY A 162 3.40 8.85 44.33
N VAL A 163 2.39 9.70 44.46
CA VAL A 163 1.87 10.24 45.73
C VAL A 163 0.37 10.39 45.56
#